data_7c868fe291b4179175f12ac161f3b049
#
_entry.id   7c868fe291b4179175f12ac161f3b049
#
_cell.length_a   1.000
_cell.length_b   1.000
_cell.length_c   1.000
_cell.angle_alpha   90.00
_cell.angle_beta   90.00
_cell.angle_gamma   90.00
#
_symmetry.space_group_name_H-M   'P 1'
#
loop_
_entity.id
_entity.type
_entity.pdbx_description
1 polymer ?
#
loop_
_entity_poly.entity_id
_entity_poly.type
_entity_poly.pdbx_seq_one_letter_code
_entity_poly.pdbx_strand_id
1 'polypeptide(L)'
;MPATRRRSRDHGLILRFIAAQPLGAAGLLVIMMMAAAAIFADVLAPYDPEAIDFASMLSPPSTEHLLGTDAFGRDILTRLLYGARTALSIGFLSSFLGCTLGGILGVASAYFGGRVDLLLQRFVDVVLCFPIIVLALVMVAVVGHRPFLGIDLNLIAAIAIPIVPRAARVVRAAALGVRAMPYIDAARAGGYSHSHIILRHMAPNVAAPYLILLTAYIAQAILLEASLSFLGLGVVEPKPAWGLMLAGDSSNFYQEAPWMILFPGLAISLAVFAFNLFGDALRDWLDPKFRT
;
A
#
# COMPACT_ATOMS: atom_id res chain seq x y z
N MET A 1 45.94 -19.85 -7.79
CA MET A 1 45.71 -19.21 -6.50
C MET A 1 45.02 -17.88 -6.66
N PRO A 2 44.01 -17.51 -5.90
CA PRO A 2 43.21 -18.21 -4.91
C PRO A 2 41.67 -18.12 -5.23
N ALA A 3 41.01 -19.24 -5.10
CA ALA A 3 39.57 -19.35 -5.21
C ALA A 3 38.96 -19.51 -3.79
N THR A 4 38.74 -18.42 -3.06
CA THR A 4 37.99 -18.47 -1.79
C THR A 4 37.42 -17.11 -1.42
N ARG A 5 36.42 -16.59 -2.18
CA ARG A 5 35.68 -15.38 -1.77
C ARG A 5 34.24 -15.33 -2.30
N ARG A 6 33.51 -16.45 -2.37
CA ARG A 6 32.15 -16.49 -2.95
C ARG A 6 31.02 -16.93 -2.00
N ARG A 7 31.27 -17.15 -0.69
CA ARG A 7 30.25 -17.68 0.22
C ARG A 7 29.81 -16.77 1.40
N SER A 8 30.23 -15.49 1.44
CA SER A 8 29.79 -14.56 2.48
C SER A 8 28.91 -13.40 1.96
N ARG A 9 28.28 -13.57 0.78
CA ARG A 9 27.58 -12.46 0.10
C ARG A 9 26.16 -12.18 0.59
N ASP A 10 25.43 -13.17 1.09
CA ASP A 10 23.98 -12.98 1.32
C ASP A 10 23.66 -12.41 2.70
N HIS A 11 24.41 -12.75 3.73
CA HIS A 11 24.26 -12.13 5.06
C HIS A 11 24.74 -10.67 5.09
N GLY A 12 25.53 -10.24 4.11
CA GLY A 12 26.07 -8.89 3.99
C GLY A 12 25.09 -7.84 3.46
N LEU A 13 24.08 -8.22 2.65
CA LEU A 13 23.17 -7.26 2.01
C LEU A 13 22.19 -6.64 3.02
N ILE A 14 21.55 -7.47 3.84
CA ILE A 14 20.60 -7.01 4.88
C ILE A 14 21.35 -6.16 5.91
N LEU A 15 22.50 -6.62 6.42
CA LEU A 15 23.29 -5.85 7.38
C LEU A 15 23.79 -4.53 6.80
N ARG A 16 24.16 -4.50 5.51
CA ARG A 16 24.53 -3.27 4.81
C ARG A 16 23.36 -2.33 4.65
N PHE A 17 22.17 -2.84 4.35
CA PHE A 17 20.97 -2.01 4.28
C PHE A 17 20.65 -1.40 5.63
N ILE A 18 20.65 -2.20 6.71
CA ILE A 18 20.39 -1.72 8.08
C ILE A 18 21.41 -0.66 8.50
N ALA A 19 22.70 -0.87 8.20
CA ALA A 19 23.75 0.08 8.55
C ALA A 19 23.69 1.37 7.71
N ALA A 20 23.30 1.29 6.44
CA ALA A 20 23.22 2.44 5.54
C ALA A 20 21.94 3.25 5.71
N GLN A 21 20.81 2.58 6.07
CA GLN A 21 19.47 3.16 6.14
C GLN A 21 18.74 2.75 7.43
N PRO A 22 19.20 3.23 8.63
CA PRO A 22 18.66 2.79 9.90
C PRO A 22 17.18 3.13 10.09
N LEU A 23 16.71 4.29 9.59
CA LEU A 23 15.30 4.69 9.64
C LEU A 23 14.44 3.80 8.74
N GLY A 24 14.94 3.45 7.55
CA GLY A 24 14.23 2.52 6.67
C GLY A 24 14.16 1.10 7.24
N ALA A 25 15.22 0.66 7.93
CA ALA A 25 15.23 -0.63 8.64
C ALA A 25 14.22 -0.64 9.79
N ALA A 26 14.10 0.47 10.54
CA ALA A 26 13.07 0.63 11.57
C ALA A 26 11.65 0.60 10.96
N GLY A 27 11.43 1.30 9.84
CA GLY A 27 10.16 1.23 9.10
C GLY A 27 9.83 -0.20 8.66
N LEU A 28 10.80 -0.92 8.09
CA LEU A 28 10.62 -2.32 7.69
C LEU A 28 10.29 -3.22 8.89
N LEU A 29 10.94 -3.02 10.04
CA LEU A 29 10.65 -3.77 11.26
C LEU A 29 9.19 -3.55 11.71
N VAL A 30 8.71 -2.32 11.72
CA VAL A 30 7.32 -1.99 12.05
C VAL A 30 6.36 -2.66 11.06
N ILE A 31 6.63 -2.58 9.74
CA ILE A 31 5.82 -3.27 8.72
C ILE A 31 5.77 -4.77 8.98
N MET A 32 6.90 -5.39 9.29
CA MET A 32 6.96 -6.83 9.59
C MET A 32 6.17 -7.18 10.86
N MET A 33 6.27 -6.37 11.93
CA MET A 33 5.48 -6.56 13.14
C MET A 33 3.98 -6.43 12.86
N MET A 34 3.56 -5.44 12.07
CA MET A 34 2.16 -5.27 11.69
C MET A 34 1.67 -6.41 10.80
N ALA A 35 2.49 -6.88 9.86
CA ALA A 35 2.18 -8.05 9.04
C ALA A 35 2.07 -9.32 9.87
N ALA A 36 2.96 -9.53 10.84
CA ALA A 36 2.87 -10.64 11.78
C ALA A 36 1.58 -10.54 12.63
N ALA A 37 1.26 -9.37 13.17
CA ALA A 37 0.02 -9.13 13.90
C ALA A 37 -1.22 -9.45 13.04
N ALA A 38 -1.22 -9.05 11.77
CA ALA A 38 -2.30 -9.33 10.83
C ALA A 38 -2.44 -10.84 10.51
N ILE A 39 -1.32 -11.53 10.27
CA ILE A 39 -1.31 -12.96 9.94
C ILE A 39 -1.73 -13.80 11.14
N PHE A 40 -1.20 -13.50 12.31
CA PHE A 40 -1.45 -14.24 13.53
C PHE A 40 -2.59 -13.67 14.38
N ALA A 41 -3.44 -12.80 13.81
CA ALA A 41 -4.55 -12.17 14.53
C ALA A 41 -5.46 -13.20 15.22
N ASP A 42 -5.76 -14.32 14.55
CA ASP A 42 -6.60 -15.40 15.11
C ASP A 42 -6.00 -16.10 16.35
N VAL A 43 -4.69 -15.97 16.56
CA VAL A 43 -3.96 -16.56 17.71
C VAL A 43 -3.66 -15.50 18.77
N LEU A 44 -3.38 -14.26 18.33
CA LEU A 44 -3.00 -13.14 19.19
C LEU A 44 -4.19 -12.42 19.82
N ALA A 45 -5.35 -12.47 19.15
CA ALA A 45 -6.55 -11.80 19.63
C ALA A 45 -7.14 -12.55 20.83
N PRO A 46 -7.36 -11.86 21.96
CA PRO A 46 -7.94 -12.49 23.15
C PRO A 46 -9.45 -12.79 23.01
N TYR A 47 -10.14 -12.09 22.12
CA TYR A 47 -11.60 -12.14 21.93
C TYR A 47 -11.98 -12.31 20.46
N ASP A 48 -13.26 -12.58 20.20
CA ASP A 48 -13.83 -12.47 18.86
C ASP A 48 -13.99 -10.99 18.48
N PRO A 49 -13.52 -10.54 17.30
CA PRO A 49 -13.57 -9.14 16.89
C PRO A 49 -14.99 -8.58 16.68
N GLU A 50 -15.99 -9.46 16.56
CA GLU A 50 -17.41 -9.10 16.34
C GLU A 50 -18.28 -9.33 17.58
N ALA A 51 -17.74 -9.97 18.63
CA ALA A 51 -18.49 -10.25 19.87
C ALA A 51 -18.88 -8.95 20.59
N ILE A 52 -20.17 -8.80 20.83
CA ILE A 52 -20.76 -7.66 21.54
C ILE A 52 -20.96 -8.04 23.01
N ASP A 53 -20.47 -7.20 23.92
CA ASP A 53 -20.71 -7.34 25.37
C ASP A 53 -21.15 -6.01 25.97
N PHE A 54 -22.46 -5.83 26.09
CA PHE A 54 -23.02 -4.61 26.65
C PHE A 54 -22.70 -4.38 28.14
N ALA A 55 -22.21 -5.41 28.85
CA ALA A 55 -21.76 -5.24 30.23
C ALA A 55 -20.41 -4.52 30.31
N SER A 56 -19.62 -4.61 29.28
CA SER A 56 -18.27 -4.02 29.15
C SER A 56 -18.21 -2.79 28.24
N MET A 57 -19.36 -2.11 27.98
CA MET A 57 -19.39 -0.91 27.13
C MET A 57 -18.49 0.19 27.68
N LEU A 58 -17.70 0.84 26.79
CA LEU A 58 -16.83 1.97 27.11
C LEU A 58 -15.90 1.72 28.30
N SER A 59 -15.54 0.45 28.55
CA SER A 59 -14.64 0.09 29.63
C SER A 59 -13.21 0.55 29.35
N PRO A 60 -12.55 1.23 30.32
CA PRO A 60 -11.19 1.71 30.12
C PRO A 60 -10.17 0.55 30.00
N PRO A 61 -8.95 0.84 29.52
CA PRO A 61 -7.87 -0.14 29.51
C PRO A 61 -7.68 -0.82 30.86
N SER A 62 -7.69 -2.16 30.85
CA SER A 62 -7.62 -3.01 32.04
C SER A 62 -6.86 -4.31 31.73
N THR A 63 -6.71 -5.19 32.75
CA THR A 63 -6.13 -6.53 32.55
C THR A 63 -7.02 -7.46 31.71
N GLU A 64 -8.33 -7.22 31.70
CA GLU A 64 -9.27 -7.97 30.85
C GLU A 64 -9.30 -7.40 29.42
N HIS A 65 -9.37 -6.08 29.30
CA HIS A 65 -9.35 -5.39 28.01
C HIS A 65 -8.13 -4.44 27.95
N LEU A 66 -7.00 -4.93 27.42
CA LEU A 66 -5.69 -4.21 27.46
C LEU A 66 -5.76 -2.81 26.86
N LEU A 67 -6.55 -2.58 25.83
CA LEU A 67 -6.74 -1.28 25.20
C LEU A 67 -8.16 -0.71 25.40
N GLY A 68 -8.95 -1.31 26.31
CA GLY A 68 -10.32 -0.95 26.55
C GLY A 68 -11.28 -1.51 25.50
N THR A 69 -12.55 -1.10 25.61
CA THR A 69 -13.64 -1.54 24.74
C THR A 69 -14.31 -0.36 24.02
N ASP A 70 -15.07 -0.66 22.98
CA ASP A 70 -15.84 0.33 22.23
C ASP A 70 -17.27 0.51 22.79
N ALA A 71 -18.12 1.28 22.10
CA ALA A 71 -19.50 1.55 22.48
C ALA A 71 -20.41 0.30 22.46
N PHE A 72 -19.95 -0.81 21.86
CA PHE A 72 -20.65 -2.09 21.84
C PHE A 72 -20.01 -3.12 22.78
N GLY A 73 -19.00 -2.70 23.58
CA GLY A 73 -18.23 -3.59 24.45
C GLY A 73 -17.24 -4.49 23.71
N ARG A 74 -16.95 -4.23 22.43
CA ARG A 74 -15.98 -5.01 21.64
C ARG A 74 -14.56 -4.63 22.01
N ASP A 75 -13.66 -5.62 22.15
CA ASP A 75 -12.27 -5.40 22.54
C ASP A 75 -11.47 -4.66 21.47
N ILE A 76 -10.86 -3.52 21.84
CA ILE A 76 -10.13 -2.67 20.88
C ILE A 76 -8.83 -3.32 20.40
N LEU A 77 -8.08 -4.03 21.26
CA LEU A 77 -6.86 -4.72 20.85
C LEU A 77 -7.16 -5.77 19.78
N THR A 78 -8.15 -6.59 20.01
CA THR A 78 -8.63 -7.58 19.03
C THR A 78 -8.99 -6.93 17.71
N ARG A 79 -9.79 -5.87 17.74
CA ARG A 79 -10.20 -5.14 16.52
C ARG A 79 -9.05 -4.46 15.82
N LEU A 80 -8.02 -4.00 16.53
CA LEU A 80 -6.79 -3.46 15.94
C LEU A 80 -5.96 -4.52 15.20
N LEU A 81 -5.85 -5.73 15.77
CA LEU A 81 -5.14 -6.84 15.12
C LEU A 81 -5.83 -7.28 13.81
N TYR A 82 -7.14 -7.45 13.84
CA TYR A 82 -7.91 -7.78 12.63
C TYR A 82 -7.98 -6.59 11.66
N GLY A 83 -8.06 -5.37 12.16
CA GLY A 83 -7.97 -4.14 11.37
C GLY A 83 -6.63 -4.01 10.62
N ALA A 84 -5.53 -4.49 11.21
CA ALA A 84 -4.25 -4.58 10.52
C ALA A 84 -4.32 -5.50 9.29
N ARG A 85 -5.00 -6.65 9.40
CA ARG A 85 -5.23 -7.58 8.28
C ARG A 85 -6.01 -6.89 7.14
N THR A 86 -7.06 -6.17 7.49
CA THR A 86 -7.90 -5.41 6.55
C THR A 86 -7.09 -4.32 5.86
N ALA A 87 -6.44 -3.44 6.63
CA ALA A 87 -5.69 -2.30 6.11
C ALA A 87 -4.52 -2.71 5.22
N LEU A 88 -3.71 -3.69 5.66
CA LEU A 88 -2.56 -4.19 4.89
C LEU A 88 -3.00 -4.93 3.62
N SER A 89 -4.05 -5.76 3.69
CA SER A 89 -4.54 -6.49 2.53
C SER A 89 -5.09 -5.54 1.47
N ILE A 90 -5.98 -4.62 1.83
CA ILE A 90 -6.55 -3.65 0.90
C ILE A 90 -5.47 -2.69 0.40
N GLY A 91 -4.63 -2.16 1.29
CA GLY A 91 -3.54 -1.26 0.95
C GLY A 91 -2.57 -1.87 -0.06
N PHE A 92 -2.11 -3.10 0.18
CA PHE A 92 -1.20 -3.81 -0.71
C PHE A 92 -1.86 -4.16 -2.05
N LEU A 93 -3.03 -4.81 -2.03
CA LEU A 93 -3.71 -5.26 -3.26
C LEU A 93 -4.08 -4.10 -4.16
N SER A 94 -4.62 -3.01 -3.61
CA SER A 94 -5.00 -1.82 -4.37
C SER A 94 -3.77 -1.15 -4.99
N SER A 95 -2.69 -1.00 -4.22
CA SER A 95 -1.45 -0.39 -4.70
C SER A 95 -0.76 -1.25 -5.73
N PHE A 96 -0.68 -2.57 -5.51
CA PHE A 96 -0.11 -3.51 -6.46
C PHE A 96 -0.88 -3.50 -7.79
N LEU A 97 -2.20 -3.55 -7.75
CA LEU A 97 -3.05 -3.49 -8.93
C LEU A 97 -2.89 -2.15 -9.66
N GLY A 98 -3.00 -1.03 -8.92
CA GLY A 98 -2.90 0.32 -9.48
C GLY A 98 -1.53 0.62 -10.07
N CYS A 99 -0.45 0.30 -9.36
CA CYS A 99 0.92 0.48 -9.83
C CYS A 99 1.25 -0.43 -11.02
N THR A 100 0.78 -1.69 -11.01
CA THR A 100 1.06 -2.63 -12.10
C THR A 100 0.33 -2.21 -13.38
N LEU A 101 -0.96 -1.89 -13.30
CA LEU A 101 -1.71 -1.40 -14.47
C LEU A 101 -1.13 -0.07 -14.96
N GLY A 102 -0.82 0.86 -14.05
CA GLY A 102 -0.16 2.11 -14.39
C GLY A 102 1.23 1.88 -15.00
N GLY A 103 2.01 0.96 -14.46
CA GLY A 103 3.32 0.56 -14.99
C GLY A 103 3.25 0.03 -16.41
N ILE A 104 2.30 -0.87 -16.69
CA ILE A 104 2.04 -1.42 -18.04
C ILE A 104 1.68 -0.28 -19.00
N LEU A 105 0.74 0.59 -18.61
CA LEU A 105 0.33 1.73 -19.44
C LEU A 105 1.50 2.70 -19.68
N GLY A 106 2.31 2.99 -18.65
CA GLY A 106 3.46 3.88 -18.74
C GLY A 106 4.55 3.34 -19.67
N VAL A 107 4.90 2.05 -19.55
CA VAL A 107 5.89 1.40 -20.43
C VAL A 107 5.37 1.33 -21.86
N ALA A 108 4.11 0.93 -22.06
CA ALA A 108 3.50 0.87 -23.38
C ALA A 108 3.46 2.25 -24.07
N SER A 109 3.04 3.27 -23.33
CA SER A 109 3.02 4.67 -23.77
C SER A 109 4.42 5.14 -24.21
N ALA A 110 5.43 4.91 -23.39
CA ALA A 110 6.81 5.27 -23.71
C ALA A 110 7.37 4.47 -24.90
N TYR A 111 7.08 3.15 -24.98
CA TYR A 111 7.64 2.29 -26.03
C TYR A 111 7.07 2.58 -27.40
N PHE A 112 5.74 2.62 -27.55
CA PHE A 112 5.09 2.84 -28.84
C PHE A 112 5.18 4.29 -29.27
N GLY A 113 5.04 5.25 -28.36
CA GLY A 113 5.13 6.67 -28.67
C GLY A 113 4.03 7.17 -29.59
N GLY A 114 4.26 8.31 -30.24
CA GLY A 114 3.38 8.88 -31.26
C GLY A 114 1.91 9.01 -30.83
N ARG A 115 0.98 8.51 -31.66
CA ARG A 115 -0.47 8.59 -31.38
C ARG A 115 -0.90 7.75 -30.18
N VAL A 116 -0.26 6.62 -29.93
CA VAL A 116 -0.56 5.75 -28.76
C VAL A 116 -0.25 6.50 -27.48
N ASP A 117 0.93 7.10 -27.41
CA ASP A 117 1.35 7.91 -26.27
C ASP A 117 0.41 9.10 -26.06
N LEU A 118 0.09 9.82 -27.12
CA LEU A 118 -0.82 10.97 -27.05
C LEU A 118 -2.19 10.60 -26.48
N LEU A 119 -2.81 9.53 -26.99
CA LEU A 119 -4.14 9.10 -26.54
C LEU A 119 -4.13 8.60 -25.10
N LEU A 120 -3.14 7.77 -24.73
CA LEU A 120 -3.01 7.28 -23.36
C LEU A 120 -2.77 8.42 -22.37
N GLN A 121 -1.92 9.40 -22.73
CA GLN A 121 -1.67 10.54 -21.84
C GLN A 121 -2.90 11.45 -21.71
N ARG A 122 -3.71 11.63 -22.77
CA ARG A 122 -4.98 12.38 -22.66
C ARG A 122 -5.95 11.72 -21.69
N PHE A 123 -6.07 10.38 -21.77
CA PHE A 123 -6.89 9.65 -20.80
C PHE A 123 -6.37 9.80 -19.37
N VAL A 124 -5.06 9.64 -19.18
CA VAL A 124 -4.39 9.86 -17.89
C VAL A 124 -4.65 11.27 -17.36
N ASP A 125 -4.54 12.29 -18.23
CA ASP A 125 -4.76 13.70 -17.85
C ASP A 125 -6.20 13.94 -17.37
N VAL A 126 -7.20 13.38 -18.07
CA VAL A 126 -8.61 13.49 -17.67
C VAL A 126 -8.85 12.90 -16.28
N VAL A 127 -8.31 11.69 -16.02
CA VAL A 127 -8.49 11.05 -14.70
C VAL A 127 -7.77 11.83 -13.60
N LEU A 128 -6.61 12.42 -13.89
CA LEU A 128 -5.84 13.23 -12.92
C LEU A 128 -6.49 14.59 -12.59
N CYS A 129 -7.46 15.06 -13.36
CA CYS A 129 -8.23 16.26 -13.02
C CYS A 129 -9.12 16.06 -11.79
N PHE A 130 -9.44 14.80 -11.46
CA PHE A 130 -10.26 14.49 -10.29
C PHE A 130 -9.41 14.37 -9.02
N PRO A 131 -9.82 14.98 -7.88
CA PRO A 131 -9.23 14.70 -6.59
C PRO A 131 -9.34 13.21 -6.26
N ILE A 132 -8.23 12.61 -5.76
CA ILE A 132 -8.15 11.15 -5.55
C ILE A 132 -9.28 10.60 -4.69
N ILE A 133 -9.56 11.28 -3.57
CA ILE A 133 -10.61 10.86 -2.63
C ILE A 133 -12.00 10.94 -3.26
N VAL A 134 -12.27 11.99 -4.05
CA VAL A 134 -13.56 12.17 -4.72
C VAL A 134 -13.77 11.07 -5.75
N LEU A 135 -12.74 10.75 -6.54
CA LEU A 135 -12.82 9.68 -7.52
C LEU A 135 -13.06 8.32 -6.84
N ALA A 136 -12.36 8.03 -5.75
CA ALA A 136 -12.55 6.79 -5.00
C ALA A 136 -13.97 6.71 -4.39
N LEU A 137 -14.47 7.79 -3.78
CA LEU A 137 -15.84 7.87 -3.24
C LEU A 137 -16.89 7.58 -4.32
N VAL A 138 -16.78 8.25 -5.47
CA VAL A 138 -17.71 8.03 -6.60
C VAL A 138 -17.66 6.58 -7.08
N MET A 139 -16.46 6.00 -7.18
CA MET A 139 -16.31 4.62 -7.61
C MET A 139 -16.98 3.63 -6.67
N VAL A 140 -16.80 3.77 -5.35
CA VAL A 140 -17.48 2.92 -4.36
C VAL A 140 -18.99 3.13 -4.40
N ALA A 141 -19.45 4.38 -4.46
CA ALA A 141 -20.88 4.70 -4.48
C ALA A 141 -21.62 4.14 -5.73
N VAL A 142 -20.95 4.14 -6.89
CA VAL A 142 -21.53 3.63 -8.15
C VAL A 142 -21.47 2.11 -8.25
N VAL A 143 -20.35 1.50 -7.85
CA VAL A 143 -20.12 0.06 -8.04
C VAL A 143 -20.69 -0.77 -6.88
N GLY A 144 -20.82 -0.15 -5.69
CA GLY A 144 -21.31 -0.81 -4.46
C GLY A 144 -20.28 -1.79 -3.88
N HIS A 145 -20.73 -2.67 -2.98
CA HIS A 145 -19.89 -3.65 -2.30
C HIS A 145 -20.02 -5.04 -2.94
N ARG A 146 -18.92 -5.72 -3.19
CA ARG A 146 -18.86 -7.11 -3.65
C ARG A 146 -17.81 -7.89 -2.86
N PRO A 147 -18.19 -8.46 -1.72
CA PRO A 147 -17.26 -9.24 -0.92
C PRO A 147 -16.89 -10.55 -1.65
N PHE A 148 -15.60 -10.82 -1.75
CA PHE A 148 -15.04 -12.08 -2.24
C PHE A 148 -13.93 -12.55 -1.31
N LEU A 149 -14.05 -13.77 -0.78
CA LEU A 149 -13.10 -14.32 0.22
C LEU A 149 -12.83 -13.36 1.40
N GLY A 150 -13.86 -12.64 1.86
CA GLY A 150 -13.73 -11.72 2.98
C GLY A 150 -13.21 -10.32 2.65
N ILE A 151 -12.75 -10.08 1.41
CA ILE A 151 -12.22 -8.78 0.95
C ILE A 151 -13.20 -8.17 -0.05
N ASP A 152 -13.42 -6.87 0.00
CA ASP A 152 -14.27 -6.17 -0.97
C ASP A 152 -13.46 -5.80 -2.22
N LEU A 153 -13.70 -6.52 -3.32
CA LEU A 153 -13.02 -6.28 -4.59
C LEU A 153 -13.32 -4.91 -5.19
N ASN A 154 -14.52 -4.40 -4.97
CA ASN A 154 -14.90 -3.08 -5.49
C ASN A 154 -14.17 -1.97 -4.74
N LEU A 155 -13.95 -2.13 -3.43
CA LEU A 155 -13.15 -1.20 -2.64
C LEU A 155 -11.68 -1.20 -3.11
N ILE A 156 -11.11 -2.39 -3.39
CA ILE A 156 -9.78 -2.50 -3.97
C ILE A 156 -9.71 -1.76 -5.31
N ALA A 157 -10.68 -1.98 -6.20
CA ALA A 157 -10.73 -1.32 -7.50
C ALA A 157 -10.89 0.19 -7.37
N ALA A 158 -11.76 0.66 -6.46
CA ALA A 158 -11.99 2.06 -6.20
C ALA A 158 -10.74 2.81 -5.70
N ILE A 159 -9.90 2.14 -4.92
CA ILE A 159 -8.61 2.68 -4.46
C ILE A 159 -7.53 2.55 -5.55
N ALA A 160 -7.52 1.45 -6.32
CA ALA A 160 -6.52 1.20 -7.37
C ALA A 160 -6.66 2.16 -8.56
N ILE A 161 -7.90 2.42 -9.03
CA ILE A 161 -8.17 3.23 -10.23
C ILE A 161 -7.52 4.62 -10.18
N PRO A 162 -7.62 5.40 -9.10
CA PRO A 162 -6.94 6.69 -8.99
C PRO A 162 -5.40 6.60 -8.95
N ILE A 163 -4.84 5.45 -8.59
CA ILE A 163 -3.38 5.21 -8.55
C ILE A 163 -2.84 5.01 -9.96
N VAL A 164 -3.59 4.32 -10.84
CA VAL A 164 -3.16 3.98 -12.21
C VAL A 164 -2.57 5.14 -12.98
N PRO A 165 -3.25 6.31 -13.15
CA PRO A 165 -2.73 7.40 -13.97
C PRO A 165 -1.47 8.03 -13.39
N ARG A 166 -1.35 8.10 -12.06
CA ARG A 166 -0.15 8.63 -11.39
C ARG A 166 1.05 7.70 -11.60
N ALA A 167 0.86 6.40 -11.39
CA ALA A 167 1.88 5.39 -11.64
C ALA A 167 2.28 5.36 -13.12
N ALA A 168 1.31 5.43 -14.03
CA ALA A 168 1.57 5.48 -15.48
C ALA A 168 2.48 6.65 -15.86
N ARG A 169 2.24 7.84 -15.31
CA ARG A 169 3.05 9.03 -15.60
C ARG A 169 4.50 8.88 -15.15
N VAL A 170 4.73 8.40 -13.93
CA VAL A 170 6.07 8.25 -13.37
C VAL A 170 6.85 7.13 -14.07
N VAL A 171 6.21 5.97 -14.28
CA VAL A 171 6.85 4.86 -14.98
C VAL A 171 7.11 5.21 -16.44
N ARG A 172 6.23 5.96 -17.12
CA ARG A 172 6.47 6.47 -18.47
C ARG A 172 7.71 7.34 -18.53
N ALA A 173 7.88 8.27 -17.58
CA ALA A 173 9.06 9.15 -17.55
C ALA A 173 10.36 8.34 -17.45
N ALA A 174 10.41 7.33 -16.58
CA ALA A 174 11.54 6.41 -16.47
C ALA A 174 11.74 5.58 -17.75
N ALA A 175 10.65 5.04 -18.31
CA ALA A 175 10.69 4.22 -19.52
C ALA A 175 11.13 4.99 -20.77
N LEU A 176 10.86 6.30 -20.87
CA LEU A 176 11.39 7.14 -21.94
C LEU A 176 12.91 7.24 -21.91
N GLY A 177 13.51 7.34 -20.72
CA GLY A 177 14.96 7.30 -20.56
C GLY A 177 15.57 5.97 -21.01
N VAL A 178 14.92 4.85 -20.64
CA VAL A 178 15.35 3.50 -21.10
C VAL A 178 15.20 3.35 -22.60
N ARG A 179 14.10 3.81 -23.19
CA ARG A 179 13.85 3.74 -24.65
C ARG A 179 14.93 4.44 -25.47
N ALA A 180 15.52 5.52 -24.94
CA ALA A 180 16.56 6.29 -25.61
C ALA A 180 17.96 5.62 -25.58
N MET A 181 18.09 4.46 -24.90
CA MET A 181 19.38 3.78 -24.80
C MET A 181 19.74 3.02 -26.08
N PRO A 182 21.03 3.05 -26.53
CA PRO A 182 21.48 2.43 -27.78
C PRO A 182 21.17 0.94 -27.91
N TYR A 183 21.14 0.20 -26.80
CA TYR A 183 20.84 -1.23 -26.82
C TYR A 183 19.38 -1.54 -27.20
N ILE A 184 18.46 -0.58 -27.00
CA ILE A 184 17.08 -0.72 -27.47
C ILE A 184 17.01 -0.64 -29.00
N ASP A 185 17.76 0.27 -29.61
CA ASP A 185 17.83 0.38 -31.07
C ASP A 185 18.57 -0.81 -31.68
N ALA A 186 19.63 -1.29 -31.04
CA ALA A 186 20.30 -2.52 -31.45
C ALA A 186 19.36 -3.74 -31.40
N ALA A 187 18.52 -3.86 -30.36
CA ALA A 187 17.53 -4.94 -30.27
C ALA A 187 16.46 -4.84 -31.37
N ARG A 188 16.01 -3.63 -31.73
CA ARG A 188 15.11 -3.41 -32.87
C ARG A 188 15.75 -3.79 -34.20
N ALA A 189 16.99 -3.33 -34.42
CA ALA A 189 17.76 -3.68 -35.63
C ALA A 189 18.01 -5.18 -35.74
N GLY A 190 18.18 -5.88 -34.60
CA GLY A 190 18.32 -7.34 -34.53
C GLY A 190 17.00 -8.11 -34.75
N GLY A 191 15.87 -7.42 -35.02
CA GLY A 191 14.58 -8.04 -35.31
C GLY A 191 13.83 -8.63 -34.11
N TYR A 192 14.19 -8.26 -32.87
CA TYR A 192 13.47 -8.72 -31.69
C TYR A 192 12.03 -8.20 -31.68
N SER A 193 11.09 -9.04 -31.23
CA SER A 193 9.67 -8.66 -31.11
C SER A 193 9.44 -7.56 -30.07
N HIS A 194 8.36 -6.80 -30.24
CA HIS A 194 7.99 -5.74 -29.28
C HIS A 194 7.86 -6.26 -27.85
N SER A 195 7.22 -7.40 -27.66
CA SER A 195 7.06 -8.03 -26.36
C SER A 195 8.40 -8.42 -25.74
N HIS A 196 9.34 -8.94 -26.53
CA HIS A 196 10.68 -9.27 -26.06
C HIS A 196 11.42 -8.02 -25.57
N ILE A 197 11.39 -6.93 -26.35
CA ILE A 197 12.05 -5.67 -25.98
C ILE A 197 11.41 -5.09 -24.70
N ILE A 198 10.09 -5.06 -24.61
CA ILE A 198 9.38 -4.54 -23.45
C ILE A 198 9.72 -5.36 -22.21
N LEU A 199 9.53 -6.68 -22.25
CA LEU A 199 9.65 -7.53 -21.06
C LEU A 199 11.10 -7.78 -20.64
N ARG A 200 12.05 -7.85 -21.60
CA ARG A 200 13.44 -8.22 -21.29
C ARG A 200 14.41 -7.03 -21.18
N HIS A 201 14.07 -5.92 -21.84
CA HIS A 201 14.94 -4.75 -21.86
C HIS A 201 14.34 -3.53 -21.16
N MET A 202 13.04 -3.28 -21.25
CA MET A 202 12.45 -2.10 -20.62
C MET A 202 11.95 -2.38 -19.20
N ALA A 203 11.12 -3.39 -19.00
CA ALA A 203 10.49 -3.68 -17.70
C ALA A 203 11.53 -3.87 -16.55
N PRO A 204 12.62 -4.62 -16.71
CA PRO A 204 13.63 -4.75 -15.66
C PRO A 204 14.31 -3.43 -15.28
N ASN A 205 14.47 -2.53 -16.25
CA ASN A 205 15.14 -1.24 -16.03
C ASN A 205 14.21 -0.18 -15.39
N VAL A 206 12.91 -0.37 -15.41
CA VAL A 206 11.93 0.46 -14.69
C VAL A 206 11.46 -0.17 -13.38
N ALA A 207 12.00 -1.34 -13.01
CA ALA A 207 11.60 -2.04 -11.78
C ALA A 207 11.91 -1.22 -10.50
N ALA A 208 13.04 -0.51 -10.46
CA ALA A 208 13.38 0.32 -9.31
C ALA A 208 12.37 1.47 -9.09
N PRO A 209 12.07 2.34 -10.09
CA PRO A 209 11.00 3.31 -9.97
C PRO A 209 9.63 2.70 -9.61
N TYR A 210 9.30 1.54 -10.17
CA TYR A 210 8.06 0.82 -9.86
C TYR A 210 7.98 0.41 -8.39
N LEU A 211 9.04 -0.19 -7.83
CA LEU A 211 9.08 -0.63 -6.42
C LEU A 211 8.99 0.56 -5.46
N ILE A 212 9.66 1.66 -5.75
CA ILE A 212 9.59 2.90 -4.97
C ILE A 212 8.15 3.44 -4.96
N LEU A 213 7.51 3.48 -6.13
CA LEU A 213 6.11 3.89 -6.22
C LEU A 213 5.18 2.97 -5.45
N LEU A 214 5.38 1.66 -5.55
CA LEU A 214 4.55 0.67 -4.87
C LEU A 214 4.55 0.91 -3.36
N THR A 215 5.72 1.11 -2.74
CA THR A 215 5.81 1.38 -1.29
C THR A 215 5.10 2.66 -0.89
N ALA A 216 5.28 3.75 -1.64
CA ALA A 216 4.60 5.02 -1.39
C ALA A 216 3.08 4.91 -1.54
N TYR A 217 2.61 4.16 -2.55
CA TYR A 217 1.17 3.99 -2.76
C TYR A 217 0.52 3.02 -1.77
N ILE A 218 1.26 2.09 -1.15
CA ILE A 218 0.71 1.29 -0.03
C ILE A 218 0.33 2.21 1.12
N ALA A 219 1.21 3.12 1.54
CA ALA A 219 0.90 4.11 2.57
C ALA A 219 -0.33 4.96 2.21
N GLN A 220 -0.39 5.44 0.97
CA GLN A 220 -1.51 6.25 0.49
C GLN A 220 -2.82 5.44 0.41
N ALA A 221 -2.76 4.18 -0.01
CA ALA A 221 -3.94 3.32 -0.10
C ALA A 221 -4.51 2.95 1.28
N ILE A 222 -3.65 2.71 2.29
CA ILE A 222 -4.08 2.52 3.68
C ILE A 222 -4.81 3.76 4.19
N LEU A 223 -4.27 4.95 3.92
CA LEU A 223 -4.91 6.21 4.33
C LEU A 223 -6.24 6.44 3.60
N LEU A 224 -6.30 6.09 2.31
CA LEU A 224 -7.50 6.23 1.50
C LEU A 224 -8.58 5.23 1.93
N GLU A 225 -8.21 3.97 2.21
CA GLU A 225 -9.10 2.96 2.80
C GLU A 225 -9.67 3.46 4.13
N ALA A 226 -8.80 3.93 5.04
CA ALA A 226 -9.25 4.46 6.33
C ALA A 226 -10.20 5.64 6.17
N SER A 227 -9.95 6.54 5.21
CA SER A 227 -10.82 7.68 4.91
C SER A 227 -12.19 7.24 4.36
N LEU A 228 -12.21 6.25 3.46
CA LEU A 228 -13.45 5.70 2.90
C LEU A 228 -14.26 4.96 3.98
N SER A 229 -13.59 4.18 4.82
CA SER A 229 -14.21 3.47 5.95
C SER A 229 -14.76 4.44 6.99
N PHE A 230 -14.03 5.51 7.31
CA PHE A 230 -14.49 6.59 8.18
C PHE A 230 -15.76 7.27 7.66
N LEU A 231 -15.87 7.45 6.35
CA LEU A 231 -17.04 8.04 5.69
C LEU A 231 -18.18 7.03 5.46
N GLY A 232 -18.04 5.78 5.92
CA GLY A 232 -19.05 4.73 5.79
C GLY A 232 -19.14 4.11 4.39
N LEU A 233 -18.19 4.40 3.51
CA LEU A 233 -18.11 3.86 2.15
C LEU A 233 -16.97 2.85 1.95
N GLY A 234 -16.24 2.52 3.01
CA GLY A 234 -15.18 1.52 3.00
C GLY A 234 -15.64 0.15 3.45
N VAL A 235 -14.95 -0.40 4.43
CA VAL A 235 -15.31 -1.67 5.07
C VAL A 235 -16.62 -1.50 5.84
N VAL A 236 -17.48 -2.52 5.76
CA VAL A 236 -18.82 -2.49 6.39
C VAL A 236 -18.78 -3.27 7.71
N GLU A 237 -19.46 -2.72 8.75
CA GLU A 237 -19.68 -3.43 10.02
C GLU A 237 -20.27 -4.84 9.76
N PRO A 238 -19.95 -5.84 10.60
CA PRO A 238 -19.22 -5.77 11.87
C PRO A 238 -17.69 -5.91 11.72
N LYS A 239 -17.18 -6.03 10.48
CA LYS A 239 -15.73 -6.25 10.24
C LYS A 239 -14.87 -5.13 10.78
N PRO A 240 -13.76 -5.44 11.48
CA PRO A 240 -12.87 -4.42 11.98
C PRO A 240 -12.03 -3.80 10.86
N ALA A 241 -12.03 -2.46 10.83
CA ALA A 241 -11.15 -1.63 10.00
C ALA A 241 -10.78 -0.39 10.80
N TRP A 242 -9.52 0.04 10.74
CA TRP A 242 -9.05 1.16 11.55
C TRP A 242 -9.80 2.47 11.28
N GLY A 243 -10.12 2.74 10.01
CA GLY A 243 -10.90 3.92 9.65
C GLY A 243 -12.34 3.87 10.18
N LEU A 244 -12.97 2.69 10.14
CA LEU A 244 -14.31 2.47 10.67
C LEU A 244 -14.34 2.61 12.19
N MET A 245 -13.28 2.16 12.90
CA MET A 245 -13.13 2.34 14.34
C MET A 245 -13.03 3.81 14.78
N LEU A 246 -12.65 4.72 13.87
CA LEU A 246 -12.62 6.17 14.13
C LEU A 246 -13.99 6.84 13.89
N ALA A 247 -14.90 6.17 13.18
CA ALA A 247 -16.19 6.71 12.77
C ALA A 247 -17.29 6.53 13.84
N GLY A 248 -18.44 7.15 13.60
CA GLY A 248 -19.66 6.91 14.37
C GLY A 248 -19.50 7.21 15.85
N ASP A 249 -19.77 6.20 16.70
CA ASP A 249 -19.80 6.34 18.15
C ASP A 249 -18.46 6.78 18.76
N SER A 250 -17.32 6.42 18.14
CA SER A 250 -16.02 6.87 18.62
C SER A 250 -15.89 8.39 18.64
N SER A 251 -16.49 9.07 17.66
CA SER A 251 -16.52 10.53 17.60
C SER A 251 -17.49 11.16 18.62
N ASN A 252 -18.46 10.41 19.11
CA ASN A 252 -19.42 10.89 20.12
C ASN A 252 -18.89 10.73 21.55
N PHE A 253 -18.12 9.65 21.80
CA PHE A 253 -17.60 9.30 23.13
C PHE A 253 -16.13 9.63 23.34
N TYR A 254 -15.53 10.54 22.54
CA TYR A 254 -14.09 10.85 22.63
C TYR A 254 -13.63 11.39 23.97
N GLN A 255 -14.52 12.03 24.73
CA GLN A 255 -14.19 12.55 26.08
C GLN A 255 -14.24 11.46 27.15
N GLU A 256 -15.12 10.50 27.02
CA GLU A 256 -15.35 9.42 27.97
C GLU A 256 -14.42 8.23 27.68
N ALA A 257 -14.21 7.94 26.40
CA ALA A 257 -13.43 6.80 25.91
C ALA A 257 -12.39 7.20 24.85
N PRO A 258 -11.39 8.03 25.18
CA PRO A 258 -10.40 8.55 24.22
C PRO A 258 -9.58 7.45 23.53
N TRP A 259 -9.43 6.27 24.15
CA TRP A 259 -8.75 5.11 23.58
C TRP A 259 -9.37 4.62 22.29
N MET A 260 -10.70 4.79 22.10
CA MET A 260 -11.40 4.41 20.86
C MET A 260 -10.88 5.15 19.62
N ILE A 261 -10.39 6.38 19.78
CA ILE A 261 -9.81 7.19 18.70
C ILE A 261 -8.29 7.07 18.67
N LEU A 262 -7.67 7.10 19.85
CA LEU A 262 -6.22 7.16 19.99
C LEU A 262 -5.54 5.94 19.36
N PHE A 263 -5.99 4.73 19.68
CA PHE A 263 -5.31 3.52 19.22
C PHE A 263 -5.46 3.25 17.71
N PRO A 264 -6.67 3.35 17.09
CA PRO A 264 -6.77 3.22 15.64
C PRO A 264 -6.05 4.34 14.88
N GLY A 265 -6.10 5.58 15.39
CA GLY A 265 -5.37 6.71 14.82
C GLY A 265 -3.86 6.50 14.86
N LEU A 266 -3.31 5.99 15.97
CA LEU A 266 -1.91 5.61 16.09
C LEU A 266 -1.54 4.46 15.15
N ALA A 267 -2.39 3.45 15.00
CA ALA A 267 -2.16 2.32 14.10
C ALA A 267 -2.05 2.78 12.63
N ILE A 268 -2.98 3.63 12.18
CA ILE A 268 -2.93 4.23 10.83
C ILE A 268 -1.66 5.06 10.66
N SER A 269 -1.38 5.95 11.62
CA SER A 269 -0.21 6.84 11.56
C SER A 269 1.09 6.05 11.52
N LEU A 270 1.22 5.01 12.34
CA LEU A 270 2.39 4.15 12.40
C LEU A 270 2.59 3.36 11.10
N ALA A 271 1.50 2.83 10.51
CA ALA A 271 1.53 2.14 9.24
C ALA A 271 2.01 3.06 8.11
N VAL A 272 1.38 4.22 7.96
CA VAL A 272 1.73 5.21 6.94
C VAL A 272 3.17 5.68 7.09
N PHE A 273 3.59 5.98 8.31
CA PHE A 273 4.96 6.41 8.60
C PHE A 273 5.99 5.32 8.28
N ALA A 274 5.72 4.07 8.68
CA ALA A 274 6.60 2.93 8.43
C ALA A 274 6.79 2.66 6.92
N PHE A 275 5.71 2.66 6.14
CA PHE A 275 5.80 2.47 4.68
C PHE A 275 6.51 3.62 3.98
N ASN A 276 6.34 4.88 4.43
CA ASN A 276 7.06 6.01 3.88
C ASN A 276 8.56 5.93 4.20
N LEU A 277 8.95 5.67 5.45
CA LEU A 277 10.36 5.49 5.84
C LEU A 277 11.03 4.36 5.06
N PHE A 278 10.34 3.24 4.90
CA PHE A 278 10.86 2.12 4.11
C PHE A 278 10.98 2.49 2.63
N GLY A 279 9.98 3.17 2.07
CA GLY A 279 9.97 3.61 0.68
C GLY A 279 11.10 4.59 0.35
N ASP A 280 11.37 5.55 1.23
CA ASP A 280 12.47 6.51 1.08
C ASP A 280 13.83 5.79 1.16
N ALA A 281 13.99 4.88 2.12
CA ALA A 281 15.21 4.07 2.22
C ALA A 281 15.42 3.16 0.99
N LEU A 282 14.35 2.59 0.46
CA LEU A 282 14.40 1.78 -0.75
C LEU A 282 14.80 2.62 -1.97
N ARG A 283 14.32 3.85 -2.06
CA ARG A 283 14.70 4.82 -3.09
C ARG A 283 16.19 5.11 -3.04
N ASP A 284 16.71 5.48 -1.86
CA ASP A 284 18.12 5.80 -1.69
C ASP A 284 19.02 4.59 -1.97
N TRP A 285 18.59 3.40 -1.57
CA TRP A 285 19.31 2.15 -1.80
C TRP A 285 19.35 1.73 -3.27
N LEU A 286 18.30 2.01 -4.04
CA LEU A 286 18.19 1.67 -5.46
C LEU A 286 18.77 2.73 -6.39
N ASP A 287 18.99 3.97 -5.92
CA ASP A 287 19.57 5.04 -6.74
C ASP A 287 21.07 4.78 -6.97
N PRO A 288 21.51 4.63 -8.23
CA PRO A 288 22.92 4.39 -8.56
C PRO A 288 23.86 5.52 -8.12
N LYS A 289 23.36 6.74 -7.93
CA LYS A 289 24.15 7.92 -7.56
C LYS A 289 24.71 7.84 -6.14
N PHE A 290 24.12 7.05 -5.26
CA PHE A 290 24.57 6.85 -3.89
C PHE A 290 25.50 5.62 -3.72
N ARG A 291 25.86 4.95 -4.81
CA ARG A 291 26.82 3.82 -4.80
C ARG A 291 28.27 4.27 -5.04
N THR A 292 28.72 5.32 -4.36
CA THR A 292 30.15 5.72 -4.35
C THR A 292 30.92 4.98 -3.29
#